data_11e3e5991ed10df4d076aab4e22952ff
#
_entry.id   11e3e5991ed10df4d076aab4e22952ff
#
_cell.length_a   1.000
_cell.length_b   1.000
_cell.length_c   1.000
_cell.angle_alpha   90.00
_cell.angle_beta   90.00
_cell.angle_gamma   90.00
#
_symmetry.space_group_name_H-M   'P 1'
#
loop_
_entity.id
_entity.type
_entity.pdbx_description
1 polymer ?
#
loop_
_entity_poly.entity_id
_entity_poly.type
_entity_poly.pdbx_seq_one_letter_code
_entity_poly.pdbx_strand_id
1 'polypeptide(L)'
;MGELKKYVLPRDYPELDFKVMKVYLVEGVDRLLPSMSEKAGKRAEKDLTQRFDTIVKLNTLVKDYNGYEVTLDNGEKLISETLIWAAGVQGVIIPGLDKATVEKGRYVVNEINRVNGYDNVFAIGDVAAMYTEEYPKGHPQVAPVAMQQGEQLGKNLSNLLREKETKPFSYLDKGSMATIGRNRAVADFPGNIRFGGWFAWLSWMFVHLLFLVSFRQKIITLGNWVWNYFTYDRGTRLIIRPFNYRRAIDDRKNKLGENHRNDEQKETHEVR
;
A
#
# COMPACT_ATOMS: atom_id res chain seq x y z
N MET A 1 -10.19 -6.41 -3.41
CA MET A 1 -11.65 -6.29 -3.38
C MET A 1 -12.31 -6.73 -4.69
N GLY A 2 -11.97 -6.19 -5.87
CA GLY A 2 -12.58 -6.60 -7.13
C GLY A 2 -12.49 -8.10 -7.44
N GLU A 3 -11.36 -8.74 -7.13
CA GLU A 3 -11.22 -10.20 -7.25
C GLU A 3 -12.14 -10.96 -6.27
N LEU A 4 -12.26 -10.47 -5.03
CA LEU A 4 -13.19 -11.03 -4.06
C LEU A 4 -14.63 -10.96 -4.56
N LYS A 5 -15.07 -9.79 -5.03
CA LYS A 5 -16.39 -9.58 -5.63
C LYS A 5 -16.68 -10.59 -6.73
N LYS A 6 -15.71 -10.81 -7.62
CA LYS A 6 -15.93 -11.58 -8.85
C LYS A 6 -15.83 -13.10 -8.66
N TYR A 7 -14.94 -13.58 -7.82
CA TYR A 7 -14.58 -15.01 -7.78
C TYR A 7 -14.81 -15.69 -6.44
N VAL A 8 -14.83 -14.94 -5.35
CA VAL A 8 -14.91 -15.53 -4.00
C VAL A 8 -16.30 -15.39 -3.41
N LEU A 9 -16.80 -14.17 -3.33
CA LEU A 9 -18.08 -13.90 -2.69
C LEU A 9 -19.25 -14.61 -3.37
N PRO A 10 -19.37 -14.70 -4.71
CA PRO A 10 -20.46 -15.45 -5.34
C PRO A 10 -20.43 -16.95 -5.06
N ARG A 11 -19.25 -17.50 -4.77
CA ARG A 11 -19.12 -18.90 -4.37
C ARG A 11 -19.52 -19.14 -2.92
N ASP A 12 -19.20 -18.19 -2.05
CA ASP A 12 -19.40 -18.31 -0.62
C ASP A 12 -20.82 -17.94 -0.19
N TYR A 13 -21.45 -17.06 -0.95
CA TYR A 13 -22.78 -16.51 -0.70
C TYR A 13 -23.58 -16.52 -2.01
N PRO A 14 -23.94 -17.70 -2.56
CA PRO A 14 -24.58 -17.81 -3.87
C PRO A 14 -25.97 -17.17 -3.92
N GLU A 15 -26.59 -16.93 -2.76
CA GLU A 15 -27.88 -16.26 -2.61
C GLU A 15 -27.83 -14.74 -2.77
N LEU A 16 -26.63 -14.14 -2.77
CA LEU A 16 -26.46 -12.70 -2.87
C LEU A 16 -26.11 -12.27 -4.30
N ASP A 17 -26.73 -11.19 -4.75
CA ASP A 17 -26.38 -10.56 -6.04
C ASP A 17 -25.23 -9.56 -5.86
N PHE A 18 -24.02 -10.00 -6.20
CA PHE A 18 -22.82 -9.17 -6.14
C PHE A 18 -22.70 -8.15 -7.28
N LYS A 19 -23.63 -8.12 -8.25
CA LYS A 19 -23.64 -7.07 -9.29
C LYS A 19 -23.96 -5.70 -8.69
N VAL A 20 -24.72 -5.67 -7.60
CA VAL A 20 -25.02 -4.42 -6.88
C VAL A 20 -23.85 -3.89 -6.08
N MET A 21 -22.87 -4.73 -5.75
CA MET A 21 -21.66 -4.32 -5.03
C MET A 21 -20.75 -3.48 -5.94
N LYS A 22 -20.46 -2.26 -5.53
CA LYS A 22 -19.50 -1.39 -6.22
C LYS A 22 -18.17 -1.38 -5.48
N VAL A 23 -17.07 -1.47 -6.23
CA VAL A 23 -15.71 -1.34 -5.71
C VAL A 23 -15.10 -0.09 -6.33
N TYR A 24 -14.72 0.86 -5.50
CA TYR A 24 -14.05 2.09 -5.92
C TYR A 24 -12.57 2.03 -5.59
N LEU A 25 -11.72 2.48 -6.50
CA LEU A 25 -10.33 2.82 -6.26
C LEU A 25 -10.18 4.33 -6.47
N VAL A 26 -9.84 5.04 -5.41
CA VAL A 26 -9.62 6.49 -5.44
C VAL A 26 -8.12 6.74 -5.36
N GLU A 27 -7.59 7.49 -6.32
CA GLU A 27 -6.16 7.82 -6.43
C GLU A 27 -5.99 9.32 -6.65
N GLY A 28 -5.14 9.94 -5.84
CA GLY A 28 -4.93 11.40 -5.85
C GLY A 28 -4.15 11.92 -7.06
N VAL A 29 -3.43 11.06 -7.79
CA VAL A 29 -2.68 11.45 -8.99
C VAL A 29 -3.39 11.02 -10.27
N ASP A 30 -2.84 11.43 -11.40
CA ASP A 30 -3.40 11.25 -12.74
C ASP A 30 -3.34 9.82 -13.29
N ARG A 31 -2.68 8.90 -12.56
CA ARG A 31 -2.52 7.50 -13.00
C ARG A 31 -2.31 6.54 -11.84
N LEU A 32 -2.61 5.28 -12.06
CA LEU A 32 -2.26 4.20 -11.15
C LEU A 32 -0.77 3.85 -11.23
N LEU A 33 -0.22 3.35 -10.13
CA LEU A 33 1.18 2.93 -10.01
C LEU A 33 2.17 4.05 -10.44
N PRO A 34 2.12 5.24 -9.82
CA PRO A 34 2.92 6.38 -10.26
C PRO A 34 4.44 6.15 -10.20
N SER A 35 4.90 5.20 -9.38
CA SER A 35 6.31 4.78 -9.29
C SER A 35 6.75 3.84 -10.42
N MET A 36 5.84 3.34 -11.24
CA MET A 36 6.11 2.45 -12.37
C MET A 36 5.91 3.19 -13.71
N SER A 37 6.20 2.51 -14.82
CA SER A 37 5.99 3.09 -16.14
C SER A 37 4.53 3.42 -16.42
N GLU A 38 4.30 4.37 -17.32
CA GLU A 38 2.95 4.72 -17.78
C GLU A 38 2.20 3.52 -18.37
N LYS A 39 2.94 2.63 -19.08
CA LYS A 39 2.38 1.38 -19.63
C LYS A 39 1.87 0.44 -18.53
N ALA A 40 2.60 0.36 -17.41
CA ALA A 40 2.18 -0.43 -16.25
C ALA A 40 0.91 0.15 -15.62
N GLY A 41 0.85 1.47 -15.41
CA GLY A 41 -0.33 2.16 -14.88
C GLY A 41 -1.58 1.96 -15.75
N LYS A 42 -1.47 2.21 -17.06
CA LYS A 42 -2.57 1.99 -18.01
C LYS A 42 -3.06 0.54 -18.06
N ARG A 43 -2.12 -0.41 -17.95
CA ARG A 43 -2.48 -1.82 -17.90
C ARG A 43 -3.19 -2.18 -16.60
N ALA A 44 -2.73 -1.67 -15.47
CA ALA A 44 -3.36 -1.86 -14.18
C ALA A 44 -4.80 -1.33 -14.19
N GLU A 45 -4.99 -0.11 -14.68
CA GLU A 45 -6.32 0.50 -14.82
C GLU A 45 -7.24 -0.33 -15.70
N LYS A 46 -6.76 -0.76 -16.87
CA LYS A 46 -7.52 -1.62 -17.79
C LYS A 46 -7.92 -2.95 -17.13
N ASP A 47 -7.00 -3.63 -16.46
CA ASP A 47 -7.31 -4.90 -15.82
C ASP A 47 -8.28 -4.72 -14.63
N LEU A 48 -8.16 -3.64 -13.85
CA LEU A 48 -9.07 -3.32 -12.76
C LEU A 48 -10.48 -2.98 -13.24
N THR A 49 -10.61 -2.15 -14.26
CA THR A 49 -11.91 -1.72 -14.78
C THR A 49 -12.61 -2.83 -15.57
N GLN A 50 -11.90 -3.46 -16.52
CA GLN A 50 -12.53 -4.39 -17.45
C GLN A 50 -12.68 -5.81 -16.88
N ARG A 51 -11.76 -6.24 -15.97
CA ARG A 51 -11.78 -7.60 -15.44
C ARG A 51 -12.41 -7.70 -14.07
N PHE A 52 -12.14 -6.72 -13.20
CA PHE A 52 -12.56 -6.76 -11.82
C PHE A 52 -13.71 -5.81 -11.51
N ASP A 53 -14.26 -5.17 -12.54
CA ASP A 53 -15.42 -4.26 -12.41
C ASP A 53 -15.20 -3.23 -11.29
N THR A 54 -13.99 -2.66 -11.27
CA THR A 54 -13.58 -1.64 -10.30
C THR A 54 -13.73 -0.26 -10.92
N ILE A 55 -14.40 0.63 -10.24
CA ILE A 55 -14.54 2.02 -10.63
C ILE A 55 -13.30 2.79 -10.19
N VAL A 56 -12.47 3.22 -11.14
CA VAL A 56 -11.23 3.97 -10.85
C VAL A 56 -11.53 5.47 -10.94
N LYS A 57 -11.18 6.22 -9.88
CA LYS A 57 -11.26 7.67 -9.81
C LYS A 57 -9.85 8.21 -9.60
N LEU A 58 -9.29 8.79 -10.66
CA LEU A 58 -7.99 9.46 -10.68
C LEU A 58 -8.13 10.95 -10.36
N ASN A 59 -7.02 11.60 -10.00
CA ASN A 59 -7.00 13.01 -9.62
C ASN A 59 -8.04 13.36 -8.54
N THR A 60 -8.29 12.43 -7.62
CA THR A 60 -9.36 12.54 -6.64
C THR A 60 -8.82 12.14 -5.27
N LEU A 61 -9.08 12.97 -4.26
CA LEU A 61 -8.68 12.71 -2.89
C LEU A 61 -9.91 12.40 -2.02
N VAL A 62 -9.73 11.50 -1.06
CA VAL A 62 -10.72 11.32 0.01
C VAL A 62 -10.52 12.44 1.03
N LYS A 63 -11.55 13.25 1.24
CA LYS A 63 -11.54 14.36 2.19
C LYS A 63 -11.96 13.92 3.59
N ASP A 64 -13.00 13.09 3.67
CA ASP A 64 -13.57 12.65 4.93
C ASP A 64 -14.26 11.29 4.80
N TYR A 65 -14.39 10.59 5.92
CA TYR A 65 -15.16 9.35 6.05
C TYR A 65 -15.81 9.25 7.43
N ASN A 66 -17.12 9.25 7.48
CA ASN A 66 -17.89 9.20 8.73
C ASN A 66 -18.31 7.79 9.19
N GLY A 67 -17.76 6.74 8.54
CA GLY A 67 -18.11 5.33 8.80
C GLY A 67 -19.21 4.77 7.90
N TYR A 68 -19.83 5.61 7.08
CA TYR A 68 -20.90 5.25 6.15
C TYR A 68 -20.79 5.95 4.80
N GLU A 69 -20.33 7.18 4.79
CA GLU A 69 -20.19 8.02 3.59
C GLU A 69 -18.75 8.50 3.46
N VAL A 70 -18.19 8.32 2.28
CA VAL A 70 -16.89 8.88 1.88
C VAL A 70 -17.14 10.16 1.11
N THR A 71 -16.59 11.27 1.57
CA THR A 71 -16.63 12.56 0.87
C THR A 71 -15.33 12.75 0.09
N LEU A 72 -15.45 13.01 -1.20
CA LEU A 72 -14.33 13.31 -2.08
C LEU A 72 -14.07 14.82 -2.14
N ASP A 73 -12.87 15.21 -2.57
CA ASP A 73 -12.44 16.61 -2.67
C ASP A 73 -13.24 17.42 -3.73
N ASN A 74 -13.80 16.75 -4.72
CA ASN A 74 -14.70 17.34 -5.71
C ASN A 74 -16.16 17.50 -5.23
N GLY A 75 -16.44 17.16 -3.95
CA GLY A 75 -17.78 17.22 -3.36
C GLY A 75 -18.66 15.99 -3.60
N GLU A 76 -18.20 15.02 -4.41
CA GLU A 76 -18.94 13.77 -4.60
C GLU A 76 -18.95 12.95 -3.30
N LYS A 77 -20.08 12.32 -3.03
CA LYS A 77 -20.28 11.46 -1.88
C LYS A 77 -20.52 10.01 -2.31
N LEU A 78 -19.77 9.10 -1.73
CA LEU A 78 -19.87 7.66 -1.98
C LEU A 78 -20.37 6.95 -0.73
N ILE A 79 -21.49 6.26 -0.83
CA ILE A 79 -22.00 5.43 0.27
C ILE A 79 -21.18 4.15 0.33
N SER A 80 -20.48 3.92 1.44
CA SER A 80 -19.69 2.71 1.66
C SER A 80 -19.49 2.46 3.15
N GLU A 81 -19.81 1.25 3.59
CA GLU A 81 -19.53 0.79 4.97
C GLU A 81 -18.09 0.27 5.14
N THR A 82 -17.36 0.10 4.04
CA THR A 82 -15.99 -0.42 4.06
C THR A 82 -15.07 0.53 3.34
N LEU A 83 -14.17 1.16 4.08
CA LEU A 83 -13.07 1.96 3.57
C LEU A 83 -11.74 1.27 3.89
N ILE A 84 -10.94 1.02 2.87
CA ILE A 84 -9.57 0.52 3.02
C ILE A 84 -8.61 1.67 2.72
N TRP A 85 -8.03 2.23 3.78
CA TRP A 85 -7.05 3.30 3.66
C TRP A 85 -5.68 2.73 3.33
N ALA A 86 -5.24 2.90 2.08
CA ALA A 86 -3.97 2.41 1.57
C ALA A 86 -3.14 3.53 0.92
N ALA A 87 -3.28 4.77 1.43
CA ALA A 87 -2.70 5.98 0.84
C ALA A 87 -1.25 6.25 1.29
N GLY A 88 -0.44 5.21 1.44
CA GLY A 88 0.96 5.30 1.80
C GLY A 88 1.26 5.03 3.28
N VAL A 89 2.54 5.12 3.61
CA VAL A 89 3.06 4.89 4.96
C VAL A 89 3.85 6.10 5.42
N GLN A 90 3.89 6.30 6.72
CA GLN A 90 4.69 7.34 7.37
C GLN A 90 5.61 6.69 8.40
N GLY A 91 6.86 7.16 8.48
CA GLY A 91 7.78 6.72 9.52
C GLY A 91 7.31 7.14 10.91
N VAL A 92 7.52 6.26 11.89
CA VAL A 92 7.33 6.63 13.30
C VAL A 92 8.56 7.37 13.79
N ILE A 93 8.38 8.64 14.12
CA ILE A 93 9.45 9.48 14.63
C ILE A 93 9.62 9.23 16.13
N ILE A 94 10.80 8.82 16.53
CA ILE A 94 11.15 8.55 17.93
C ILE A 94 11.43 9.89 18.63
N PRO A 95 10.84 10.18 19.80
CA PRO A 95 11.14 11.41 20.54
C PRO A 95 12.58 11.43 21.05
N GLY A 96 13.14 12.64 21.19
CA GLY A 96 14.50 12.86 21.72
C GLY A 96 15.49 13.41 20.69
N LEU A 97 15.14 13.43 19.40
CA LEU A 97 15.91 14.11 18.37
C LEU A 97 15.28 15.46 18.01
N ASP A 98 16.12 16.37 17.51
CA ASP A 98 15.66 17.68 17.06
C ASP A 98 14.66 17.54 15.92
N LYS A 99 13.54 18.23 16.02
CA LYS A 99 12.50 18.27 14.98
C LYS A 99 13.02 18.82 13.65
N ALA A 100 14.08 19.63 13.65
CA ALA A 100 14.73 20.13 12.44
C ALA A 100 15.37 19.00 11.60
N THR A 101 15.63 17.84 12.19
CA THR A 101 16.13 16.66 11.47
C THR A 101 15.06 15.86 10.75
N VAL A 102 13.78 16.26 10.90
CA VAL A 102 12.63 15.52 10.34
C VAL A 102 11.99 16.34 9.23
N GLU A 103 11.88 15.75 8.07
CA GLU A 103 11.13 16.29 6.93
C GLU A 103 10.09 15.28 6.44
N LYS A 104 8.83 15.71 6.30
CA LYS A 104 7.71 14.87 5.83
C LYS A 104 7.59 13.53 6.56
N GLY A 105 7.83 13.53 7.89
CA GLY A 105 7.76 12.33 8.72
C GLY A 105 8.93 11.35 8.52
N ARG A 106 10.07 11.82 8.05
CA ARG A 106 11.29 11.02 7.85
C ARG A 106 12.50 11.78 8.38
N TYR A 107 13.46 11.08 8.96
CA TYR A 107 14.75 11.68 9.33
C TYR A 107 15.58 11.98 8.11
N VAL A 108 16.05 13.20 7.99
CA VAL A 108 17.02 13.58 6.94
C VAL A 108 18.39 13.00 7.28
N VAL A 109 18.90 12.18 6.37
CA VAL A 109 20.17 11.48 6.54
C VAL A 109 21.17 11.84 5.45
N ASN A 110 22.44 11.75 5.80
CA ASN A 110 23.53 11.89 4.83
C ASN A 110 23.73 10.57 4.02
N GLU A 111 24.73 10.56 3.15
CA GLU A 111 25.07 9.46 2.24
C GLU A 111 25.46 8.14 2.92
N ILE A 112 25.78 8.15 4.22
CA ILE A 112 26.06 6.94 5.01
C ILE A 112 24.92 6.57 5.97
N ASN A 113 23.71 7.10 5.74
CA ASN A 113 22.52 6.92 6.58
C ASN A 113 22.60 7.52 7.99
N ARG A 114 23.54 8.43 8.26
CA ARG A 114 23.64 9.15 9.54
C ARG A 114 22.63 10.29 9.55
N VAL A 115 21.90 10.46 10.65
CA VAL A 115 20.94 11.55 10.84
C VAL A 115 21.71 12.87 10.94
N ASN A 116 21.28 13.87 10.19
CA ASN A 116 21.96 15.17 10.16
C ASN A 116 21.99 15.80 11.57
N GLY A 117 23.18 16.29 11.96
CA GLY A 117 23.39 16.87 13.30
C GLY A 117 23.70 15.87 14.42
N TYR A 118 23.81 14.57 14.12
CA TYR A 118 24.17 13.54 15.08
C TYR A 118 25.30 12.65 14.57
N ASP A 119 26.25 12.33 15.42
CA ASP A 119 27.38 11.46 15.06
C ASP A 119 27.12 9.97 15.23
N ASN A 120 26.19 9.62 16.09
CA ASN A 120 25.93 8.24 16.51
C ASN A 120 24.48 7.78 16.26
N VAL A 121 23.70 8.56 15.51
CA VAL A 121 22.31 8.22 15.17
C VAL A 121 22.20 7.95 13.67
N PHE A 122 21.63 6.81 13.31
CA PHE A 122 21.45 6.38 11.93
C PHE A 122 19.99 6.03 11.68
N ALA A 123 19.50 6.29 10.47
CA ALA A 123 18.16 5.87 10.05
C ALA A 123 18.23 5.25 8.65
N ILE A 124 17.45 4.18 8.45
CA ILE A 124 17.36 3.43 7.19
C ILE A 124 15.91 3.10 6.85
N GLY A 125 15.65 2.79 5.59
CA GLY A 125 14.32 2.39 5.11
C GLY A 125 13.32 3.54 5.11
N ASP A 126 12.07 3.23 5.38
CA ASP A 126 10.94 4.14 5.23
C ASP A 126 11.01 5.38 6.14
N VAL A 127 11.74 5.29 7.25
CA VAL A 127 11.92 6.40 8.20
C VAL A 127 13.08 7.33 7.82
N ALA A 128 13.90 6.98 6.83
CA ALA A 128 15.05 7.77 6.38
C ALA A 128 14.76 8.52 5.08
N ALA A 129 15.13 9.80 5.01
CA ALA A 129 15.11 10.62 3.81
C ALA A 129 16.54 10.94 3.39
N MET A 130 17.07 10.20 2.43
CA MET A 130 18.36 10.46 1.80
C MET A 130 18.12 11.09 0.44
N TYR A 131 18.58 12.32 0.27
CA TYR A 131 18.46 13.06 -0.99
C TYR A 131 19.76 12.94 -1.76
N THR A 132 19.66 12.58 -3.04
CA THR A 132 20.79 12.49 -3.98
C THR A 132 20.41 13.16 -5.29
N GLU A 133 21.37 13.40 -6.18
CA GLU A 133 21.06 13.94 -7.52
C GLU A 133 20.09 13.04 -8.29
N GLU A 134 20.24 11.72 -8.19
CA GLU A 134 19.36 10.74 -8.83
C GLU A 134 17.98 10.68 -8.15
N TYR A 135 17.93 10.90 -6.84
CA TYR A 135 16.70 10.86 -6.04
C TYR A 135 16.47 12.18 -5.28
N PRO A 136 16.14 13.28 -5.99
CA PRO A 136 16.01 14.62 -5.37
C PRO A 136 14.79 14.73 -4.43
N LYS A 137 13.85 13.78 -4.49
CA LYS A 137 12.72 13.64 -3.54
C LYS A 137 12.99 12.62 -2.44
N GLY A 138 14.23 12.11 -2.35
CA GLY A 138 14.61 10.98 -1.50
C GLY A 138 14.34 9.63 -2.14
N HIS A 139 15.06 8.60 -1.68
CA HIS A 139 14.83 7.23 -2.14
C HIS A 139 13.40 6.77 -1.89
N PRO A 140 12.85 5.90 -2.76
CA PRO A 140 11.51 5.36 -2.59
C PRO A 140 11.41 4.50 -1.32
N GLN A 141 10.24 4.55 -0.67
CA GLN A 141 9.93 3.74 0.51
C GLN A 141 9.54 2.33 0.10
N VAL A 142 10.55 1.53 -0.23
CA VAL A 142 10.38 0.14 -0.69
C VAL A 142 11.41 -0.78 -0.03
N ALA A 143 11.03 -2.02 0.17
CA ALA A 143 11.87 -3.01 0.84
C ALA A 143 13.29 -3.18 0.23
N PRO A 144 13.50 -3.15 -1.10
CA PRO A 144 14.85 -3.23 -1.67
C PRO A 144 15.78 -2.09 -1.24
N VAL A 145 15.28 -0.87 -1.10
CA VAL A 145 16.07 0.26 -0.57
C VAL A 145 16.46 0.00 0.88
N ALA A 146 15.49 -0.33 1.73
CA ALA A 146 15.73 -0.60 3.15
C ALA A 146 16.74 -1.72 3.37
N MET A 147 16.65 -2.81 2.61
CA MET A 147 17.57 -3.94 2.69
C MET A 147 19.00 -3.54 2.29
N GLN A 148 19.17 -2.81 1.18
CA GLN A 148 20.47 -2.37 0.72
C GLN A 148 21.08 -1.32 1.65
N GLN A 149 20.27 -0.39 2.18
CA GLN A 149 20.71 0.54 3.21
C GLN A 149 21.19 -0.19 4.47
N GLY A 150 20.44 -1.19 4.95
CA GLY A 150 20.81 -1.98 6.11
C GLY A 150 22.13 -2.74 5.91
N GLU A 151 22.32 -3.35 4.74
CA GLU A 151 23.56 -4.06 4.40
C GLU A 151 24.76 -3.08 4.35
N GLN A 152 24.60 -1.93 3.68
CA GLN A 152 25.66 -0.94 3.58
C GLN A 152 25.97 -0.30 4.94
N LEU A 153 24.94 0.02 5.73
CA LEU A 153 25.14 0.58 7.07
C LEU A 153 25.88 -0.39 7.98
N GLY A 154 25.55 -1.69 7.94
CA GLY A 154 26.26 -2.71 8.73
C GLY A 154 27.75 -2.75 8.39
N LYS A 155 28.12 -2.65 7.10
CA LYS A 155 29.52 -2.53 6.66
C LYS A 155 30.17 -1.24 7.14
N ASN A 156 29.47 -0.12 7.03
CA ASN A 156 29.96 1.19 7.46
C ASN A 156 30.17 1.24 8.98
N LEU A 157 29.25 0.70 9.79
CA LEU A 157 29.43 0.62 11.25
C LEU A 157 30.64 -0.22 11.63
N SER A 158 30.85 -1.37 10.96
CA SER A 158 32.05 -2.17 11.16
C SER A 158 33.34 -1.43 10.80
N ASN A 159 33.30 -0.61 9.76
CA ASN A 159 34.43 0.22 9.35
C ASN A 159 34.70 1.35 10.35
N LEU A 160 33.66 2.04 10.82
CA LEU A 160 33.77 3.08 11.86
C LEU A 160 34.41 2.55 13.15
N LEU A 161 34.02 1.38 13.60
CA LEU A 161 34.60 0.72 14.80
C LEU A 161 36.08 0.35 14.61
N ARG A 162 36.54 0.25 13.36
CA ARG A 162 37.94 -0.09 13.01
C ARG A 162 38.72 1.12 12.48
N GLU A 163 38.16 2.32 12.63
CA GLU A 163 38.75 3.58 12.11
C GLU A 163 39.06 3.53 10.60
N LYS A 164 38.22 2.82 9.84
CA LYS A 164 38.30 2.70 8.40
C LYS A 164 37.29 3.62 7.70
N GLU A 165 37.55 3.94 6.44
CA GLU A 165 36.68 4.75 5.62
C GLU A 165 35.30 4.10 5.43
N THR A 166 34.25 4.92 5.52
CA THR A 166 32.89 4.55 5.17
C THR A 166 32.64 4.75 3.69
N LYS A 167 31.65 4.02 3.15
CA LYS A 167 31.23 4.16 1.75
C LYS A 167 29.84 4.78 1.65
N PRO A 168 29.63 5.71 0.73
CA PRO A 168 28.31 6.25 0.48
C PRO A 168 27.36 5.16 -0.02
N PHE A 169 26.08 5.32 0.31
CA PHE A 169 25.03 4.43 -0.18
C PHE A 169 24.71 4.74 -1.64
N SER A 170 24.63 3.71 -2.44
CA SER A 170 24.12 3.78 -3.81
C SER A 170 23.06 2.71 -4.01
N TYR A 171 21.88 3.13 -4.44
CA TYR A 171 20.76 2.21 -4.65
C TYR A 171 20.86 1.53 -6.01
N LEU A 172 20.86 0.21 -5.99
CA LEU A 172 20.73 -0.60 -7.20
C LEU A 172 19.24 -0.91 -7.42
N ASP A 173 18.60 -0.21 -8.35
CA ASP A 173 17.23 -0.52 -8.74
C ASP A 173 17.19 -1.85 -9.53
N LYS A 174 16.51 -2.83 -8.98
CA LYS A 174 16.30 -4.16 -9.59
C LYS A 174 15.00 -4.24 -10.37
N GLY A 175 14.27 -3.13 -10.49
CA GLY A 175 12.96 -3.06 -11.09
C GLY A 175 11.81 -3.19 -10.09
N SER A 176 10.61 -3.01 -10.59
CA SER A 176 9.38 -3.00 -9.81
C SER A 176 8.36 -3.97 -10.40
N MET A 177 7.59 -4.61 -9.52
CA MET A 177 6.49 -5.47 -9.92
C MET A 177 5.28 -5.21 -9.03
N ALA A 178 4.07 -5.21 -9.63
CA ALA A 178 2.83 -5.07 -8.90
C ALA A 178 1.80 -6.10 -9.38
N THR A 179 1.20 -6.84 -8.43
CA THR A 179 0.06 -7.70 -8.72
C THR A 179 -1.23 -6.89 -8.75
N ILE A 180 -2.03 -7.12 -9.79
CA ILE A 180 -3.33 -6.47 -9.96
C ILE A 180 -4.44 -7.41 -9.47
N GLY A 181 -4.21 -8.70 -9.63
CA GLY A 181 -5.06 -9.77 -9.23
C GLY A 181 -4.53 -11.10 -9.72
N ARG A 182 -5.34 -12.14 -9.58
CA ARG A 182 -4.95 -13.50 -9.99
C ARG A 182 -4.64 -13.55 -11.49
N ASN A 183 -3.50 -14.14 -11.84
CA ASN A 183 -2.98 -14.23 -13.22
C ASN A 183 -2.70 -12.85 -13.86
N ARG A 184 -2.63 -11.79 -13.08
CA ARG A 184 -2.41 -10.43 -13.56
C ARG A 184 -1.43 -9.67 -12.67
N ALA A 185 -0.34 -9.26 -13.29
CA ALA A 185 0.65 -8.37 -12.70
C ALA A 185 1.24 -7.49 -13.81
N VAL A 186 1.99 -6.50 -13.40
CA VAL A 186 2.85 -5.69 -14.25
C VAL A 186 4.26 -5.74 -13.71
N ALA A 187 5.24 -5.68 -14.59
CA ALA A 187 6.65 -5.73 -14.26
C ALA A 187 7.43 -4.74 -15.14
N ASP A 188 8.24 -3.94 -14.49
CA ASP A 188 9.18 -3.00 -15.09
C ASP A 188 10.58 -3.33 -14.55
N PHE A 189 11.49 -3.74 -15.43
CA PHE A 189 12.87 -4.02 -15.11
C PHE A 189 13.82 -3.02 -15.77
N PRO A 190 15.05 -2.85 -15.25
CA PRO A 190 16.09 -2.06 -15.90
C PRO A 190 16.28 -2.46 -17.36
N GLY A 191 16.70 -1.51 -18.21
CA GLY A 191 16.87 -1.76 -19.64
C GLY A 191 15.56 -1.75 -20.45
N ASN A 192 14.50 -1.09 -19.94
CA ASN A 192 13.19 -0.99 -20.61
C ASN A 192 12.45 -2.33 -20.83
N ILE A 193 12.79 -3.36 -20.09
CA ILE A 193 12.09 -4.64 -20.14
C ILE A 193 10.79 -4.50 -19.35
N ARG A 194 9.66 -4.46 -20.08
CA ARG A 194 8.33 -4.22 -19.50
C ARG A 194 7.36 -5.24 -20.04
N PHE A 195 6.70 -5.95 -19.14
CA PHE A 195 5.68 -6.91 -19.52
C PHE A 195 4.59 -6.99 -18.45
N GLY A 196 3.51 -7.69 -18.79
CA GLY A 196 2.39 -7.81 -17.86
C GLY A 196 1.54 -9.04 -18.17
N GLY A 197 0.52 -9.24 -17.35
CA GLY A 197 -0.39 -10.37 -17.46
C GLY A 197 0.10 -11.58 -16.68
N TRP A 198 -0.15 -12.77 -17.21
CA TRP A 198 0.16 -14.04 -16.54
C TRP A 198 1.67 -14.25 -16.33
N PHE A 199 2.49 -13.92 -17.31
CA PHE A 199 3.95 -14.05 -17.18
C PHE A 199 4.52 -13.13 -16.08
N ALA A 200 4.05 -11.88 -15.99
CA ALA A 200 4.47 -10.98 -14.91
C ALA A 200 4.00 -11.51 -13.56
N TRP A 201 2.81 -12.10 -13.47
CA TRP A 201 2.30 -12.68 -12.26
C TRP A 201 3.11 -13.90 -11.81
N LEU A 202 3.47 -14.79 -12.75
CA LEU A 202 4.35 -15.93 -12.47
C LEU A 202 5.75 -15.48 -12.03
N SER A 203 6.32 -14.49 -12.72
CA SER A 203 7.61 -13.88 -12.36
C SER A 203 7.56 -13.28 -10.97
N TRP A 204 6.47 -12.58 -10.62
CA TRP A 204 6.25 -12.02 -9.29
C TRP A 204 6.24 -13.11 -8.21
N MET A 205 5.51 -14.20 -8.44
CA MET A 205 5.49 -15.36 -7.53
C MET A 205 6.88 -15.95 -7.35
N PHE A 206 7.61 -16.17 -8.44
CA PHE A 206 8.94 -16.75 -8.42
C PHE A 206 9.93 -15.88 -7.63
N VAL A 207 9.97 -14.57 -7.91
CA VAL A 207 10.84 -13.62 -7.22
C VAL A 207 10.53 -13.60 -5.73
N HIS A 208 9.25 -13.51 -5.34
CA HIS A 208 8.86 -13.50 -3.93
C HIS A 208 9.21 -14.80 -3.19
N LEU A 209 9.09 -15.93 -3.89
CA LEU A 209 9.50 -17.22 -3.33
C LEU A 209 11.02 -17.29 -3.10
N LEU A 210 11.83 -16.70 -3.99
CA LEU A 210 13.28 -16.62 -3.81
C LEU A 210 13.69 -15.80 -2.58
N PHE A 211 12.97 -14.73 -2.27
CA PHE A 211 13.26 -13.86 -1.13
C PHE A 211 12.92 -14.48 0.24
N LEU A 212 12.16 -15.58 0.29
CA LEU A 212 11.96 -16.30 1.54
C LEU A 212 13.26 -16.89 2.05
N VAL A 213 13.58 -16.64 3.31
CA VAL A 213 14.88 -17.01 3.92
C VAL A 213 15.04 -18.53 4.03
N SER A 214 14.00 -19.23 4.46
CA SER A 214 14.08 -20.66 4.75
C SER A 214 13.63 -21.51 3.56
N PHE A 215 14.42 -22.52 3.20
CA PHE A 215 14.04 -23.51 2.16
C PHE A 215 12.72 -24.21 2.51
N ARG A 216 12.52 -24.57 3.77
CA ARG A 216 11.26 -25.16 4.25
C ARG A 216 10.07 -24.25 3.95
N GLN A 217 10.20 -22.94 4.23
CA GLN A 217 9.14 -21.98 3.97
C GLN A 217 8.86 -21.82 2.47
N LYS A 218 9.89 -21.89 1.63
CA LYS A 218 9.70 -21.87 0.17
C LYS A 218 8.81 -23.02 -0.31
N ILE A 219 9.06 -24.24 0.15
CA ILE A 219 8.27 -25.41 -0.22
C ILE A 219 6.84 -25.32 0.30
N ILE A 220 6.66 -24.96 1.58
CA ILE A 220 5.32 -24.81 2.17
C ILE A 220 4.52 -23.73 1.44
N THR A 221 5.13 -22.57 1.19
CA THR A 221 4.48 -21.46 0.50
C THR A 221 4.11 -21.84 -0.95
N LEU A 222 5.03 -22.48 -1.67
CA LEU A 222 4.77 -22.96 -3.02
C LEU A 222 3.60 -23.96 -3.04
N GLY A 223 3.61 -24.95 -2.13
CA GLY A 223 2.54 -25.94 -2.01
C GLY A 223 1.18 -25.28 -1.72
N ASN A 224 1.13 -24.33 -0.78
CA ASN A 224 -0.07 -23.58 -0.47
C ASN A 224 -0.54 -22.72 -1.66
N TRP A 225 0.38 -22.09 -2.40
CA TRP A 225 0.01 -21.32 -3.58
C TRP A 225 -0.56 -22.19 -4.69
N VAL A 226 0.07 -23.34 -4.95
CA VAL A 226 -0.43 -24.32 -5.94
C VAL A 226 -1.80 -24.82 -5.52
N TRP A 227 -1.96 -25.25 -4.27
CA TRP A 227 -3.26 -25.69 -3.73
C TRP A 227 -4.33 -24.62 -3.89
N ASN A 228 -4.08 -23.42 -3.40
CA ASN A 228 -5.02 -22.29 -3.49
C ASN A 228 -5.30 -21.88 -4.94
N TYR A 229 -4.36 -22.11 -5.84
CA TYR A 229 -4.55 -21.84 -7.27
C TYR A 229 -5.61 -22.74 -7.88
N PHE A 230 -5.68 -24.00 -7.51
CA PHE A 230 -6.66 -24.93 -8.06
C PHE A 230 -7.96 -24.98 -7.27
N THR A 231 -7.91 -24.93 -5.95
CA THR A 231 -9.09 -25.13 -5.09
C THR A 231 -9.85 -23.84 -4.79
N TYR A 232 -9.20 -22.66 -4.90
CA TYR A 232 -9.72 -21.40 -4.36
C TYR A 232 -10.00 -21.47 -2.85
N ASP A 233 -9.49 -22.52 -2.19
CA ASP A 233 -9.68 -22.71 -0.77
C ASP A 233 -8.89 -21.65 0.00
N ARG A 234 -9.59 -20.93 0.85
CA ARG A 234 -9.02 -19.98 1.80
C ARG A 234 -9.25 -20.56 3.18
N GLY A 235 -8.30 -21.35 3.62
CA GLY A 235 -8.36 -22.14 4.84
C GLY A 235 -8.58 -21.39 6.16
N THR A 236 -8.86 -20.08 6.12
CA THR A 236 -9.10 -19.27 7.32
C THR A 236 -10.23 -18.29 7.08
N ARG A 237 -11.46 -18.79 7.13
CA ARG A 237 -12.67 -17.97 7.25
C ARG A 237 -13.14 -18.00 8.70
N LEU A 238 -12.32 -17.48 9.59
CA LEU A 238 -12.65 -17.46 11.00
C LEU A 238 -13.47 -16.20 11.29
N ILE A 239 -14.78 -16.34 11.46
CA ILE A 239 -15.62 -15.30 12.06
C ILE A 239 -15.46 -15.45 13.57
N ILE A 240 -14.56 -14.66 14.16
CA ILE A 240 -14.22 -14.73 15.59
C ILE A 240 -15.34 -14.14 16.47
N ARG A 241 -16.19 -13.28 15.91
CA ARG A 241 -17.31 -12.67 16.64
C ARG A 241 -18.61 -12.91 15.90
N PRO A 242 -19.68 -13.39 16.59
CA PRO A 242 -20.98 -13.47 15.99
C PRO A 242 -21.44 -12.06 15.61
N PHE A 243 -21.84 -11.89 14.35
CA PHE A 243 -22.38 -10.63 13.86
C PHE A 243 -23.79 -10.46 14.41
N ASN A 244 -23.98 -9.49 15.29
CA ASN A 244 -25.30 -9.16 15.82
C ASN A 244 -25.97 -8.13 14.92
N TYR A 245 -26.73 -8.62 13.95
CA TYR A 245 -27.41 -7.80 12.94
C TYR A 245 -28.33 -6.72 13.55
N ARG A 246 -29.05 -7.04 14.63
CA ARG A 246 -29.91 -6.07 15.31
C ARG A 246 -29.09 -4.91 15.90
N ARG A 247 -28.02 -5.23 16.59
CA ARG A 247 -27.14 -4.22 17.19
C ARG A 247 -26.47 -3.33 16.12
N ALA A 248 -26.07 -3.90 15.01
CA ALA A 248 -25.50 -3.16 13.89
C ALA A 248 -26.52 -2.20 13.24
N ILE A 249 -27.80 -2.60 13.13
CA ILE A 249 -28.86 -1.71 12.63
C ILE A 249 -29.15 -0.57 13.63
N ASP A 250 -29.20 -0.87 14.92
CA ASP A 250 -29.49 0.14 15.95
C ASP A 250 -28.33 1.13 16.07
N ASP A 251 -27.09 0.67 16.06
CA ASP A 251 -25.89 1.53 16.03
C ASP A 251 -25.86 2.40 14.77
N ARG A 252 -26.32 1.86 13.63
CA ARG A 252 -26.42 2.60 12.36
C ARG A 252 -27.50 3.70 12.42
N LYS A 253 -28.68 3.38 12.96
CA LYS A 253 -29.77 4.36 13.14
C LYS A 253 -29.37 5.48 14.10
N ASN A 254 -28.68 5.14 15.17
CA ASN A 254 -28.20 6.11 16.15
C ASN A 254 -27.16 7.05 15.54
N LYS A 255 -26.18 6.54 14.79
CA LYS A 255 -25.18 7.36 14.10
C LYS A 255 -25.79 8.27 13.03
N LEU A 256 -26.78 7.81 12.29
CA LEU A 256 -27.48 8.66 11.33
C LEU A 256 -28.29 9.75 12.01
N GLY A 257 -28.94 9.45 13.14
CA GLY A 257 -29.68 10.44 13.93
C GLY A 257 -28.77 11.46 14.65
N GLU A 258 -27.56 11.09 15.01
CA GLU A 258 -26.54 12.01 15.57
C GLU A 258 -25.95 12.93 14.52
N ASN A 259 -25.69 12.42 13.31
CA ASN A 259 -25.18 13.23 12.21
C ASN A 259 -26.20 14.28 11.75
N HIS A 260 -27.47 13.91 11.60
CA HIS A 260 -28.53 14.89 11.29
C HIS A 260 -28.64 16.00 12.33
N ARG A 261 -28.55 15.68 13.62
CA ARG A 261 -28.58 16.68 14.70
C ARG A 261 -27.37 17.60 14.70
N ASN A 262 -26.19 17.08 14.36
CA ASN A 262 -24.96 17.87 14.28
C ASN A 262 -24.96 18.81 13.06
N ASP A 263 -25.55 18.38 11.95
CA ASP A 263 -25.69 19.21 10.75
C ASP A 263 -26.70 20.33 10.95
N GLU A 264 -27.85 20.07 11.59
CA GLU A 264 -28.84 21.09 11.97
C GLU A 264 -28.28 22.13 13.00
N GLN A 265 -27.40 21.69 13.90
CA GLN A 265 -26.74 22.61 14.85
C GLN A 265 -25.68 23.48 14.17
N LYS A 266 -24.99 22.99 13.14
CA LYS A 266 -24.04 23.79 12.37
C LYS A 266 -24.73 24.83 11.50
N GLU A 267 -25.85 24.47 10.85
CA GLU A 267 -26.64 25.43 10.04
C GLU A 267 -27.27 26.53 10.93
N THR A 268 -27.65 26.21 12.16
CA THR A 268 -28.19 27.22 13.10
C THR A 268 -27.12 28.14 13.70
N HIS A 269 -25.84 27.74 13.67
CA HIS A 269 -24.74 28.60 14.12
C HIS A 269 -24.16 29.49 13.01
N GLU A 270 -24.34 29.14 11.75
CA GLU A 270 -23.93 30.00 10.61
C GLU A 270 -24.93 31.09 10.25
N VAL A 271 -26.13 31.08 10.83
CA VAL A 271 -27.20 32.06 10.55
C VAL A 271 -27.31 33.11 11.71
N ARG A 272 -26.42 33.09 12.66
CA ARG A 272 -26.29 34.13 13.69
C ARG A 272 -24.95 34.83 13.60
#